data_fb059f197b972021347f07b72d401ea3
#
_entry.id   fb059f197b972021347f07b72d401ea3
#
_cell.length_a   1.000
_cell.length_b   1.000
_cell.length_c   1.000
_cell.angle_alpha   90.00
_cell.angle_beta   90.00
_cell.angle_gamma   90.00
#
_symmetry.space_group_name_H-M   'P 1'
#
loop_
_entity.id
_entity.type
_entity.pdbx_description
1 polymer ?
#
loop_
_entity_poly.entity_id
_entity_poly.type
_entity_poly.pdbx_seq_one_letter_code
_entity_poly.pdbx_strand_id
1 'polypeptide(L)'
;MLRRFVLAAALLAVASGPTLAQGCDTRFTLRNNSGATVNEFYFGPSSRSDWGRDRLGENVVSSGRAVNYTPGGRGGNYDFKVVWANGESAELMRVNICETSEIVATRSGIEAR
;
A
#
# COMPACT_ATOMS: atom_id res chain seq x y z
N MET A 1 61.05 3.08 -7.66
CA MET A 1 60.34 3.19 -7.52
C MET A 1 59.19 2.89 -7.30
N LEU A 2 59.05 2.91 -6.98
CA LEU A 2 58.04 2.78 -6.82
C LEU A 2 56.83 2.58 -6.67
N ARG A 3 56.65 2.58 -6.76
CA ARG A 3 55.70 2.62 -6.77
C ARG A 3 54.60 2.29 -6.75
N ARG A 4 54.32 2.27 -6.72
CA ARG A 4 53.45 2.21 -6.78
C ARG A 4 52.35 1.88 -6.65
N PHE A 5 52.04 1.90 -6.60
CA PHE A 5 51.09 1.80 -6.57
C PHE A 5 50.01 1.59 -6.47
N VAL A 6 49.60 1.61 -6.46
CA VAL A 6 48.68 1.53 -6.43
C VAL A 6 47.59 1.29 -6.18
N LEU A 7 47.30 1.23 -6.22
CA LEU A 7 46.38 1.13 -6.06
C LEU A 7 45.29 0.86 -5.84
N ALA A 8 45.09 0.79 -5.90
CA ALA A 8 44.16 0.54 -5.81
C ALA A 8 43.13 0.49 -5.50
N ALA A 9 42.84 0.55 -5.55
CA ALA A 9 41.79 0.58 -5.36
C ALA A 9 40.77 0.35 -5.24
N ALA A 10 40.57 0.34 -5.29
CA ALA A 10 39.55 0.21 -5.31
C ALA A 10 38.61 -0.04 -4.95
N LEU A 11 38.34 -0.11 -4.85
CA LEU A 11 37.46 -0.26 -4.68
C LEU A 11 36.48 -0.40 -4.35
N LEU A 12 36.16 -0.34 -4.26
CA LEU A 12 35.22 -0.28 -4.01
C LEU A 12 34.21 -0.46 -4.02
N ALA A 13 34.10 -0.36 -4.12
CA ALA A 13 33.20 -0.41 -4.20
C ALA A 13 32.29 -0.74 -4.04
N VAL A 14 32.03 -0.77 -4.04
CA VAL A 14 31.15 -0.99 -3.99
C VAL A 14 30.15 -1.30 -3.76
N ALA A 15 29.96 -1.36 -3.62
CA ALA A 15 29.04 -1.74 -3.38
C ALA A 15 27.92 -1.40 -3.29
N SER A 16 27.46 -1.15 -3.31
CA SER A 16 26.53 -0.80 -3.26
C SER A 16 25.48 -1.20 -3.32
N GLY A 17 24.89 -1.13 -3.13
CA GLY A 17 23.97 -1.28 -3.02
C GLY A 17 22.85 -1.65 -3.47
N PRO A 18 22.45 -2.50 -3.61
CA PRO A 18 21.28 -2.91 -4.15
C PRO A 18 20.13 -2.92 -3.27
N THR A 19 19.94 -1.92 -2.58
CA THR A 19 18.76 -1.83 -1.76
C THR A 19 17.51 -1.73 -2.56
N LEU A 20 17.60 -1.52 -3.88
CA LEU A 20 16.41 -1.38 -4.70
C LEU A 20 15.50 -2.60 -4.68
N ALA A 21 16.06 -3.76 -4.39
CA ALA A 21 15.28 -4.97 -4.39
C ALA A 21 14.46 -5.18 -3.14
N GLN A 22 14.64 -4.40 -2.13
CA GLN A 22 14.06 -4.68 -0.83
C GLN A 22 12.60 -4.25 -0.68
N GLY A 23 12.15 -3.34 -1.51
CA GLY A 23 10.78 -2.84 -1.39
C GLY A 23 10.64 -1.94 -0.18
N CYS A 24 9.43 -1.77 0.26
CA CYS A 24 9.09 -0.84 1.31
C CYS A 24 8.14 -1.48 2.33
N ASP A 25 7.80 -0.70 3.34
CA ASP A 25 6.76 -1.10 4.29
C ASP A 25 5.41 -0.88 3.64
N THR A 26 4.69 -1.97 3.39
CA THR A 26 3.40 -1.94 2.72
C THR A 26 2.22 -1.96 3.68
N ARG A 27 2.45 -1.94 4.97
CA ARG A 27 1.37 -1.98 5.96
C ARG A 27 0.54 -0.70 5.88
N PHE A 28 -0.75 -0.88 6.03
CA PHE A 28 -1.65 0.27 6.08
C PHE A 28 -2.87 -0.06 6.92
N THR A 29 -3.62 0.96 7.30
CA THR A 29 -4.85 0.84 8.06
C THR A 29 -6.00 1.36 7.21
N LEU A 30 -7.07 0.58 7.10
CA LEU A 30 -8.33 1.09 6.57
C LEU A 30 -9.09 1.71 7.73
N ARG A 31 -9.38 2.99 7.63
CA ARG A 31 -10.12 3.71 8.66
C ARG A 31 -11.43 4.22 8.08
N ASN A 32 -12.51 3.93 8.77
CA ASN A 32 -13.83 4.37 8.31
C ASN A 32 -14.30 5.59 9.09
N ASN A 33 -14.22 6.75 8.46
CA ASN A 33 -14.72 8.02 9.01
C ASN A 33 -15.90 8.54 8.19
N SER A 34 -16.64 7.65 7.53
CA SER A 34 -17.66 8.08 6.58
C SER A 34 -19.03 8.32 7.19
N GLY A 35 -19.26 7.85 8.40
CA GLY A 35 -20.59 7.94 9.00
C GLY A 35 -21.49 6.78 8.60
N ALA A 36 -21.03 5.88 7.76
CA ALA A 36 -21.80 4.72 7.31
C ALA A 36 -20.92 3.48 7.42
N THR A 37 -21.54 2.31 7.44
CA THR A 37 -20.79 1.05 7.55
C THR A 37 -20.21 0.67 6.21
N VAL A 38 -18.93 0.28 6.22
CA VAL A 38 -18.27 -0.31 5.05
C VAL A 38 -18.49 -1.81 5.11
N ASN A 39 -19.11 -2.35 4.06
CA ASN A 39 -19.43 -3.77 3.97
C ASN A 39 -18.37 -4.58 3.26
N GLU A 40 -17.67 -3.99 2.29
CA GLU A 40 -16.69 -4.72 1.49
C GLU A 40 -15.49 -3.82 1.25
N PHE A 41 -14.32 -4.43 1.21
CA PHE A 41 -13.08 -3.72 0.94
C PHE A 41 -12.21 -4.56 0.02
N TYR A 42 -11.71 -3.91 -1.03
CA TYR A 42 -10.87 -4.57 -2.02
C TYR A 42 -9.61 -3.78 -2.21
N PHE A 43 -8.49 -4.47 -2.40
CA PHE A 43 -7.26 -3.82 -2.78
C PHE A 43 -6.33 -4.83 -3.45
N GLY A 44 -5.43 -4.30 -4.26
CA GLY A 44 -4.41 -5.12 -4.90
C GLY A 44 -3.52 -4.25 -5.77
N PRO A 45 -2.44 -4.82 -6.29
CA PRO A 45 -1.56 -4.08 -7.19
C PRO A 45 -2.33 -3.53 -8.38
N SER A 46 -2.02 -2.31 -8.80
CA SER A 46 -2.71 -1.66 -9.91
C SER A 46 -2.56 -2.42 -11.22
N SER A 47 -1.56 -3.30 -11.30
CA SER A 47 -1.35 -4.11 -12.50
C SER A 47 -2.38 -5.24 -12.66
N ARG A 48 -3.16 -5.54 -11.62
CA ARG A 48 -4.19 -6.57 -11.71
C ARG A 48 -5.42 -6.02 -12.41
N SER A 49 -6.11 -6.90 -13.13
CA SER A 49 -7.29 -6.51 -13.87
C SER A 49 -8.59 -6.75 -13.11
N ASP A 50 -8.52 -7.36 -11.93
CA ASP A 50 -9.71 -7.65 -11.12
C ASP A 50 -9.50 -7.20 -9.69
N TRP A 51 -10.59 -7.06 -8.96
CA TRP A 51 -10.56 -6.64 -7.57
C TRP A 51 -10.26 -7.77 -6.60
N GLY A 52 -10.39 -9.02 -7.06
CA GLY A 52 -10.21 -10.17 -6.19
C GLY A 52 -11.34 -10.29 -5.19
N ARG A 53 -11.03 -10.84 -4.03
CA ARG A 53 -12.03 -11.10 -3.01
C ARG A 53 -12.19 -9.90 -2.08
N ASP A 54 -13.34 -9.84 -1.44
CA ASP A 54 -13.60 -8.88 -0.37
C ASP A 54 -12.67 -9.20 0.82
N ARG A 55 -11.86 -8.22 1.18
CA ARG A 55 -10.86 -8.40 2.23
C ARG A 55 -11.45 -8.37 3.63
N LEU A 56 -12.70 -7.98 3.76
CA LEU A 56 -13.40 -8.03 5.06
C LEU A 56 -14.06 -9.38 5.29
N GLY A 57 -14.31 -10.15 4.22
CA GLY A 57 -15.01 -11.42 4.35
C GLY A 57 -16.40 -11.21 4.91
N GLU A 58 -16.67 -11.84 6.05
CA GLU A 58 -17.98 -11.71 6.69
C GLU A 58 -18.05 -10.54 7.65
N ASN A 59 -16.96 -9.82 7.83
CA ASN A 59 -16.94 -8.69 8.75
C ASN A 59 -17.25 -7.39 8.04
N VAL A 60 -17.57 -6.39 8.83
CA VAL A 60 -17.83 -5.03 8.33
C VAL A 60 -17.00 -4.06 9.16
N VAL A 61 -16.87 -2.83 8.69
CA VAL A 61 -16.18 -1.78 9.43
C VAL A 61 -17.18 -0.68 9.70
N SER A 62 -17.63 -0.60 10.95
CA SER A 62 -18.53 0.48 11.37
C SER A 62 -17.79 1.80 11.33
N SER A 63 -18.53 2.89 11.17
CA SER A 63 -17.93 4.22 11.20
C SER A 63 -17.21 4.42 12.53
N GLY A 64 -16.02 5.00 12.48
CA GLY A 64 -15.18 5.20 13.63
C GLY A 64 -14.21 4.06 13.90
N ARG A 65 -14.28 2.97 13.15
CA ARG A 65 -13.42 1.79 13.34
C ARG A 65 -12.36 1.71 12.28
N ALA A 66 -11.38 0.83 12.51
CA ALA A 66 -10.25 0.67 11.61
C ALA A 66 -9.82 -0.79 11.59
N VAL A 67 -9.19 -1.19 10.48
CA VAL A 67 -8.65 -2.54 10.29
C VAL A 67 -7.25 -2.40 9.70
N ASN A 68 -6.32 -3.17 10.24
CA ASN A 68 -4.93 -3.15 9.77
C ASN A 68 -4.69 -4.25 8.74
N TYR A 69 -3.88 -3.93 7.75
CA TYR A 69 -3.51 -4.87 6.69
C TYR A 69 -2.00 -4.89 6.50
N THR A 70 -1.50 -6.06 6.14
CA THR A 70 -0.08 -6.25 5.85
C THR A 70 0.03 -7.04 4.54
N PRO A 71 -0.11 -6.34 3.40
CA PRO A 71 -0.09 -7.04 2.12
C PRO A 71 1.22 -7.73 1.80
N GLY A 72 2.33 -7.21 2.28
CA GLY A 72 3.64 -7.73 1.93
C GLY A 72 4.05 -7.28 0.54
N GLY A 73 4.99 -8.00 -0.05
CA GLY A 73 5.48 -7.67 -1.38
C GLY A 73 6.43 -6.48 -1.36
N ARG A 74 6.70 -5.97 -2.55
CA ARG A 74 7.72 -4.94 -2.73
C ARG A 74 7.20 -3.53 -2.79
N GLY A 75 5.88 -3.36 -2.76
CA GLY A 75 5.28 -2.06 -2.90
C GLY A 75 4.83 -1.77 -4.32
N GLY A 76 4.79 -0.51 -4.68
CA GLY A 76 4.29 -0.06 -5.97
C GLY A 76 2.91 0.53 -5.84
N ASN A 77 2.22 0.67 -6.96
CA ASN A 77 0.89 1.27 -6.98
C ASN A 77 -0.18 0.23 -6.70
N TYR A 78 -1.12 0.61 -5.87
CA TYR A 78 -2.26 -0.22 -5.49
C TYR A 78 -3.55 0.52 -5.78
N ASP A 79 -4.58 -0.26 -6.07
CA ASP A 79 -5.94 0.25 -6.23
C ASP A 79 -6.76 -0.18 -5.01
N PHE A 80 -7.70 0.68 -4.61
CA PHE A 80 -8.53 0.44 -3.44
C PHE A 80 -10.00 0.70 -3.78
N LYS A 81 -10.89 -0.10 -3.18
CA LYS A 81 -12.33 0.08 -3.36
C LYS A 81 -13.05 -0.26 -2.07
N VAL A 82 -13.98 0.59 -1.67
CA VAL A 82 -14.90 0.29 -0.58
C VAL A 82 -16.31 0.21 -1.14
N VAL A 83 -17.12 -0.64 -0.53
CA VAL A 83 -18.55 -0.72 -0.79
C VAL A 83 -19.26 -0.54 0.54
N TRP A 84 -20.11 0.46 0.63
CA TRP A 84 -20.87 0.74 1.85
C TRP A 84 -22.13 -0.14 1.91
N ALA A 85 -22.71 -0.20 3.11
CA ALA A 85 -23.86 -1.04 3.36
C ALA A 85 -25.06 -0.71 2.45
N ASN A 86 -25.16 0.53 1.98
CA ASN A 86 -26.25 0.93 1.08
C ASN A 86 -25.96 0.58 -0.38
N GLY A 87 -24.83 -0.06 -0.66
CA GLY A 87 -24.46 -0.46 -2.02
C GLY A 87 -23.64 0.55 -2.79
N GLU A 88 -23.47 1.76 -2.26
CA GLU A 88 -22.61 2.74 -2.90
C GLU A 88 -21.15 2.32 -2.76
N SER A 89 -20.32 2.78 -3.67
CA SER A 89 -18.91 2.43 -3.64
C SER A 89 -18.04 3.61 -4.04
N ALA A 90 -16.77 3.50 -3.70
CA ALA A 90 -15.75 4.48 -4.10
C ALA A 90 -14.46 3.75 -4.39
N GLU A 91 -13.70 4.29 -5.34
CA GLU A 91 -12.44 3.72 -5.76
C GLU A 91 -11.34 4.77 -5.67
N LEU A 92 -10.14 4.32 -5.38
CA LEU A 92 -8.96 5.17 -5.36
C LEU A 92 -7.84 4.39 -6.04
N MET A 93 -7.38 4.88 -7.19
CA MET A 93 -6.52 4.11 -8.07
C MET A 93 -5.08 4.62 -8.01
N ARG A 94 -4.14 3.72 -8.22
CA ARG A 94 -2.73 4.04 -8.41
C ARG A 94 -2.13 4.78 -7.23
N VAL A 95 -2.38 4.27 -6.06
CA VAL A 95 -1.84 4.82 -4.82
C VAL A 95 -0.51 4.15 -4.54
N ASN A 96 0.53 4.94 -4.33
CA ASN A 96 1.83 4.40 -3.95
C ASN A 96 1.76 3.88 -2.52
N ILE A 97 1.72 2.57 -2.37
CA ILE A 97 1.55 1.94 -1.06
C ILE A 97 2.76 2.21 -0.15
N CYS A 98 3.92 2.50 -0.72
CA CYS A 98 5.12 2.81 0.06
C CYS A 98 5.04 4.16 0.76
N GLU A 99 4.17 5.05 0.28
CA GLU A 99 4.01 6.40 0.82
C GLU A 99 2.70 6.56 1.57
N THR A 100 1.98 5.46 1.79
CA THR A 100 0.64 5.50 2.36
C THR A 100 0.61 4.68 3.64
N SER A 101 0.08 5.27 4.70
CA SER A 101 -0.11 4.55 5.95
C SER A 101 -1.59 4.32 6.27
N GLU A 102 -2.48 5.11 5.67
CA GLU A 102 -3.92 4.95 5.88
C GLU A 102 -4.70 5.11 4.60
N ILE A 103 -5.74 4.30 4.47
CA ILE A 103 -6.80 4.49 3.49
C ILE A 103 -8.02 4.87 4.31
N VAL A 104 -8.56 6.05 4.05
CA VAL A 104 -9.63 6.60 4.89
C VAL A 104 -10.90 6.72 4.06
N ALA A 105 -11.96 6.05 4.52
CA ALA A 105 -13.29 6.21 3.93
C ALA A 105 -13.92 7.46 4.54
N THR A 106 -14.39 8.36 3.69
CA THR A 106 -15.03 9.61 4.10
C THR A 106 -16.41 9.70 3.47
N ARG A 107 -17.14 10.75 3.80
CA ARG A 107 -18.48 10.94 3.21
C ARG A 107 -18.42 11.09 1.69
N SER A 108 -17.33 11.58 1.16
CA SER A 108 -17.24 11.88 -0.26
C SER A 108 -16.42 10.84 -1.04
N GLY A 109 -15.91 9.82 -0.39
CA GLY A 109 -15.14 8.80 -1.10
C GLY A 109 -14.08 8.21 -0.20
N ILE A 110 -12.93 7.89 -0.80
CA ILE A 110 -11.79 7.38 -0.03
C ILE A 110 -10.55 8.18 -0.40
N GLU A 111 -9.65 8.29 0.55
CA GLU A 111 -8.41 9.02 0.34
C GLU A 111 -7.25 8.30 1.00
N ALA A 112 -6.05 8.52 0.48
CA ALA A 112 -4.82 7.96 1.01
C ALA A 112 -4.12 9.02 1.86
N ARG A 113 -3.52 8.58 2.98
CA ARG A 113 -2.74 9.45 3.87
C ARG A 113 -1.45 8.79 4.29
#